data_f1e0d6812c9d4a5051611914517d4168
#
_entry.id   f1e0d6812c9d4a5051611914517d4168
#
_cell.length_a   1.000
_cell.length_b   1.000
_cell.length_c   1.000
_cell.angle_alpha   90.00
_cell.angle_beta   90.00
_cell.angle_gamma   90.00
#
_symmetry.space_group_name_H-M   'P 1'
#
loop_
_entity.id
_entity.type
_entity.pdbx_description
1 polymer ?
#
loop_
_entity_poly.entity_id
_entity_poly.type
_entity_poly.pdbx_seq_one_letter_code
_entity_poly.pdbx_strand_id
1 'polypeptide(L)'
;MKEIAVQLFGAFTELDRQREISVRVNGEHIADLRRAMREQLQQQFPQFRAGLVDYSVFADEKRVLRDSELLPADGRVAILPPVSGG
;
A
#
# COMPACT_ATOMS: atom_id res chain seq x y z
N MET A 1 13.18 3.65 10.77
CA MET A 1 11.87 3.76 10.11
C MET A 1 12.04 4.07 8.65
N LYS A 2 11.34 3.34 7.80
CA LYS A 2 11.43 3.54 6.35
C LYS A 2 10.23 4.30 5.84
N GLU A 3 10.44 5.12 4.83
CA GLU A 3 9.36 5.81 4.15
C GLU A 3 9.20 5.21 2.77
N ILE A 4 7.99 4.70 2.50
CA ILE A 4 7.71 4.00 1.27
C ILE A 4 6.71 4.81 0.44
N ALA A 5 7.07 5.08 -0.81
CA ALA A 5 6.16 5.73 -1.74
C ALA A 5 5.26 4.66 -2.36
N VAL A 6 3.96 4.77 -2.11
CA VAL A 6 2.98 3.82 -2.60
C VAL A 6 2.19 4.45 -3.74
N GLN A 7 2.34 3.90 -4.93
CA GLN A 7 1.57 4.33 -6.08
C GLN A 7 0.18 3.71 -6.02
N LEU A 8 -0.85 4.54 -6.22
CA LEU A 8 -2.24 4.16 -6.00
C LEU A 8 -2.93 3.77 -7.30
N PHE A 9 -3.68 2.67 -7.25
CA PHE A 9 -4.47 2.21 -8.39
C PHE A 9 -5.90 1.91 -7.95
N GLY A 10 -6.81 1.88 -8.92
CA GLY A 10 -8.20 1.55 -8.67
C GLY A 10 -8.84 2.45 -7.62
N ALA A 11 -9.53 1.84 -6.66
CA ALA A 11 -10.24 2.58 -5.62
C ALA A 11 -9.31 3.45 -4.76
N PHE A 12 -8.03 3.13 -4.70
CA PHE A 12 -7.08 3.92 -3.91
C PHE A 12 -6.77 5.27 -4.54
N THR A 13 -7.05 5.46 -5.83
CA THR A 13 -6.70 6.70 -6.52
C THR A 13 -7.43 7.91 -5.97
N GLU A 14 -8.54 7.72 -5.28
CA GLU A 14 -9.28 8.83 -4.69
C GLU A 14 -8.59 9.44 -3.47
N LEU A 15 -7.56 8.77 -2.95
CA LEU A 15 -6.85 9.25 -1.76
C LEU A 15 -5.92 10.41 -2.05
N ASP A 16 -5.44 10.54 -3.28
CA ASP A 16 -4.51 11.59 -3.65
C ASP A 16 -4.59 11.90 -5.13
N ARG A 17 -4.50 13.20 -5.46
CA ARG A 17 -4.56 13.65 -6.85
C ARG A 17 -3.41 13.11 -7.68
N GLN A 18 -2.24 12.98 -7.08
CA GLN A 18 -1.05 12.49 -7.77
C GLN A 18 -0.97 10.98 -7.77
N ARG A 19 -1.93 10.32 -7.14
CA ARG A 19 -2.04 8.88 -7.08
C ARG A 19 -0.82 8.23 -6.43
N GLU A 20 -0.30 8.91 -5.42
CA GLU A 20 0.82 8.41 -4.64
C GLU A 20 0.71 8.93 -3.22
N ILE A 21 0.97 8.07 -2.24
CA ILE A 21 1.09 8.51 -0.86
C ILE A 21 2.37 7.94 -0.27
N SER A 22 2.86 8.61 0.76
CA SER A 22 4.03 8.17 1.48
C SER A 22 3.59 7.50 2.78
N VAL A 23 4.13 6.32 3.05
CA VAL A 23 3.78 5.55 4.24
C VAL A 23 5.04 5.30 5.05
N ARG A 24 5.01 5.64 6.33
CA ARG A 24 6.10 5.32 7.24
C ARG A 24 5.94 3.92 7.77
N VAL A 25 6.98 3.12 7.59
CA VAL A 25 6.93 1.71 7.96
C VAL A 25 7.97 1.42 9.03
N ASN A 26 7.50 0.87 10.14
CA ASN A 26 8.38 0.38 11.19
C ASN A 26 8.55 -1.12 10.99
N GLY A 27 9.53 -1.50 10.18
CA GLY A 27 9.74 -2.88 9.80
C GLY A 27 10.41 -2.95 8.45
N GLU A 28 10.64 -4.17 7.96
CA GLU A 28 11.39 -4.38 6.74
C GLU A 28 10.66 -5.21 5.69
N HIS A 29 9.46 -5.70 6.00
CA HIS A 29 8.72 -6.60 5.13
C HIS A 29 7.46 -5.96 4.58
N ILE A 30 6.95 -6.53 3.50
CA ILE A 30 5.69 -6.07 2.91
C ILE A 30 4.54 -6.14 3.92
N ALA A 31 4.52 -7.16 4.78
CA ALA A 31 3.49 -7.27 5.82
C ALA A 31 3.51 -6.05 6.75
N ASP A 32 4.68 -5.50 7.02
CA ASP A 32 4.80 -4.30 7.86
C ASP A 32 4.25 -3.07 7.15
N LEU A 33 4.49 -2.97 5.85
CA LEU A 33 3.93 -1.89 5.03
C LEU A 33 2.40 -1.99 5.00
N ARG A 34 1.87 -3.17 4.82
CA ARG A 34 0.42 -3.38 4.78
C ARG A 34 -0.23 -2.89 6.07
N ARG A 35 0.32 -3.26 7.20
CA ARG A 35 -0.19 -2.84 8.51
C ARG A 35 -0.08 -1.33 8.69
N ALA A 36 1.08 -0.77 8.36
CA ALA A 36 1.31 0.67 8.51
C ALA A 36 0.38 1.49 7.62
N MET A 37 0.19 1.05 6.39
CA MET A 37 -0.70 1.74 5.46
C MET A 37 -2.15 1.69 5.94
N ARG A 38 -2.60 0.53 6.42
CA ARG A 38 -3.96 0.42 6.94
C ARG A 38 -4.19 1.38 8.10
N GLU A 39 -3.25 1.44 9.04
CA GLU A 39 -3.37 2.34 10.18
C GLU A 39 -3.37 3.81 9.75
N GLN A 40 -2.49 4.17 8.82
CA GLN A 40 -2.42 5.53 8.31
C GLN A 40 -3.72 5.94 7.63
N LEU A 41 -4.29 5.07 6.80
CA LEU A 41 -5.54 5.38 6.12
C LEU A 41 -6.70 5.51 7.09
N GLN A 42 -6.74 4.69 8.14
CA GLN A 42 -7.78 4.81 9.16
C GLN A 42 -7.74 6.17 9.85
N GLN A 43 -6.55 6.71 10.06
CA GLN A 43 -6.39 8.00 10.73
C GLN A 43 -6.61 9.19 9.81
N GLN A 44 -6.10 9.13 8.59
CA GLN A 44 -6.12 10.26 7.67
C GLN A 44 -7.37 10.31 6.80
N PHE A 45 -7.96 9.16 6.55
CA PHE A 45 -9.12 9.05 5.65
C PHE A 45 -10.19 8.19 6.31
N PRO A 46 -10.86 8.70 7.35
CA PRO A 46 -11.79 7.87 8.14
C PRO A 46 -12.99 7.35 7.35
N GLN A 47 -13.32 7.97 6.22
CA GLN A 47 -14.43 7.50 5.37
C GLN A 47 -13.99 6.48 4.33
N PHE A 48 -12.70 6.29 4.16
CA PHE A 48 -12.19 5.30 3.24
C PHE A 48 -12.17 3.93 3.93
N ARG A 49 -12.46 2.89 3.16
CA ARG A 49 -12.43 1.54 3.70
C ARG A 49 -11.00 1.04 3.80
N ALA A 50 -10.36 1.35 4.91
CA ALA A 50 -8.96 0.98 5.11
C ALA A 50 -8.74 -0.53 5.10
N GLY A 51 -9.75 -1.32 5.43
CA GLY A 51 -9.67 -2.78 5.34
C GLY A 51 -9.41 -3.29 3.92
N LEU A 52 -9.65 -2.48 2.89
CA LEU A 52 -9.33 -2.86 1.52
C LEU A 52 -7.85 -3.16 1.35
N VAL A 53 -6.99 -2.53 2.14
CA VAL A 53 -5.55 -2.78 2.11
C VAL A 53 -5.25 -4.27 2.37
N ASP A 54 -6.02 -4.91 3.25
CA ASP A 54 -5.79 -6.31 3.61
C ASP A 54 -6.07 -7.27 2.45
N TYR A 55 -6.90 -6.87 1.51
CA TYR A 55 -7.27 -7.69 0.36
C TYR A 55 -6.53 -7.29 -0.91
N SER A 56 -5.67 -6.29 -0.81
CA SER A 56 -4.93 -5.78 -1.95
C SER A 56 -3.56 -6.43 -2.02
N VAL A 57 -2.89 -6.29 -3.17
CA VAL A 57 -1.53 -6.77 -3.32
C VAL A 57 -0.60 -5.59 -3.55
N PHE A 58 0.64 -5.76 -3.11
CA PHE A 58 1.70 -4.82 -3.41
C PHE A 58 2.56 -5.39 -4.54
N ALA A 59 3.10 -4.51 -5.37
CA ALA A 59 3.90 -4.94 -6.50
C ALA A 59 5.03 -3.94 -6.74
N ASP A 60 6.13 -4.43 -7.29
CA ASP A 60 7.15 -3.56 -7.86
C ASP A 60 6.96 -3.51 -9.38
N GLU A 61 7.95 -3.03 -10.11
CA GLU A 61 7.82 -2.90 -11.56
C GLU A 61 7.77 -4.24 -12.29
N LYS A 62 8.15 -5.32 -11.62
CA LYS A 62 8.33 -6.62 -12.28
C LYS A 62 7.32 -7.66 -11.82
N ARG A 63 6.86 -7.60 -10.58
CA ARG A 63 6.02 -8.67 -10.03
C ARG A 63 5.27 -8.26 -8.78
N VAL A 64 4.31 -9.09 -8.41
CA VAL A 64 3.60 -8.98 -7.12
C VAL A 64 4.55 -9.40 -5.99
N LEU A 65 4.52 -8.67 -4.90
CA LEU A 65 5.35 -8.92 -3.73
C LEU A 65 4.51 -9.59 -2.65
N ARG A 66 5.07 -10.64 -2.05
CA ARG A 66 4.41 -11.35 -0.96
C ARG A 66 4.69 -10.66 0.37
N ASP A 67 3.82 -10.87 1.33
CA ASP A 67 3.96 -10.27 2.65
C ASP A 67 5.28 -10.62 3.34
N SER A 68 5.83 -11.81 3.07
CA SER A 68 7.09 -12.25 3.66
C SER A 68 8.33 -11.64 3.00
N GLU A 69 8.16 -10.93 1.89
CA GLU A 69 9.30 -10.36 1.18
C GLU A 69 9.71 -9.03 1.78
N LEU A 70 10.98 -8.69 1.57
CA LEU A 70 11.52 -7.42 2.03
C LEU A 70 10.95 -6.26 1.22
N LEU A 71 10.87 -5.12 1.85
CA LEU A 71 10.52 -3.88 1.16
C LEU A 71 11.57 -3.59 0.08
N PRO A 72 11.15 -3.09 -1.10
CA PRO A 72 12.11 -2.75 -2.14
C PRO A 72 13.15 -1.73 -1.69
N ALA A 73 14.37 -1.91 -2.14
CA ALA A 73 15.48 -1.03 -1.76
C ALA A 73 15.26 0.41 -2.19
N ASP A 74 14.54 0.62 -3.30
CA ASP A 74 14.26 1.97 -3.80
C ASP A 74 13.10 2.66 -3.06
N GLY A 75 12.44 1.97 -2.14
CA GLY A 75 11.36 2.54 -1.36
C GLY A 75 10.07 2.82 -2.14
N ARG A 76 9.84 2.12 -3.25
CA ARG A 76 8.69 2.36 -4.11
C ARG A 76 7.94 1.08 -4.40
N VAL A 77 6.62 1.13 -4.23
CA VAL A 77 5.73 0.02 -4.56
C VAL A 77 4.42 0.57 -5.13
N ALA A 78 3.64 -0.30 -5.71
CA ALA A 78 2.27 0.00 -6.11
C ALA A 78 1.32 -0.84 -5.27
N ILE A 79 0.13 -0.32 -4.96
CA ILE A 79 -0.93 -1.11 -4.34
C ILE A 79 -2.03 -1.34 -5.38
N LEU A 80 -2.39 -2.60 -5.55
CA LEU A 80 -3.39 -3.03 -6.53
C LEU A 80 -4.58 -3.61 -5.79
N PRO A 81 -5.76 -2.98 -5.87
CA PRO A 81 -6.93 -3.49 -5.17
C PRO A 81 -7.40 -4.80 -5.79
N PRO A 82 -8.18 -5.60 -5.05
CA PRO A 82 -8.72 -6.83 -5.61
C PRO A 82 -9.66 -6.51 -6.77
N VAL A 83 -9.68 -7.41 -7.76
CA VAL A 83 -10.58 -7.28 -8.90
C VAL A 83 -11.97 -7.67 -8.44
N SER A 84 -12.91 -6.73 -8.51
CA SER A 84 -14.29 -7.00 -8.09
C SER A 84 -15.03 -7.77 -9.18
N GLY A 85 -15.91 -8.65 -8.77
CA GLY A 85 -16.78 -9.38 -9.67
C GLY A 85 -16.04 -10.41 -10.52
N GLY A 86 -14.85 -10.74 -10.10
CA GLY A 86 -14.04 -11.72 -10.80
C GLY A 86 -14.72 -13.04 -10.92
#